data_0d2800796a5a608f5ffb442cceeeae4c
#
_entry.id   0d2800796a5a608f5ffb442cceeeae4c
#
_cell.length_a   1.000
_cell.length_b   1.000
_cell.length_c   1.000
_cell.angle_alpha   90.00
_cell.angle_beta   90.00
_cell.angle_gamma   90.00
#
_symmetry.space_group_name_H-M   'P 1'
#
loop_
_entity.id
_entity.type
_entity.pdbx_description
1 polymer ?
#
loop_
_entity_poly.entity_id
_entity_poly.type
_entity_poly.pdbx_seq_one_letter_code
_entity_poly.pdbx_strand_id
1 'polypeptide(L)'
;MTLSQLIKHFQKKSKNLSEIEKAYLIYKWITLNIEYDFAVVNDKNYDVSAEATFNRGKSICEGYSNLFKEISTNLNLIVEKIVGHSKGFNFELTDKFEESETHAWNAIQINKVWYFIETMWGAGYSEDHKNFIKKFTPYYFLTPPIQFIRGHFPKEEKWQLKPLLLNDFRLIT
;
A
#
# COMPACT_ATOMS: atom_id res chain seq x y z
N MET A 1 -1.68 -5.66 -22.72
CA MET A 1 -1.50 -6.76 -21.72
C MET A 1 -2.62 -6.64 -20.72
N THR A 2 -3.29 -7.73 -20.34
CA THR A 2 -4.32 -7.76 -19.29
C THR A 2 -3.70 -8.07 -17.92
N LEU A 3 -4.41 -7.80 -16.82
CA LEU A 3 -3.96 -8.18 -15.47
C LEU A 3 -3.71 -9.69 -15.37
N SER A 4 -4.60 -10.52 -15.93
CA SER A 4 -4.43 -11.97 -15.98
C SER A 4 -3.15 -12.40 -16.73
N GLN A 5 -2.79 -11.72 -17.81
CA GLN A 5 -1.54 -12.00 -18.54
C GLN A 5 -0.30 -11.59 -17.71
N LEU A 6 -0.36 -10.47 -16.99
CA LEU A 6 0.70 -10.07 -16.06
C LEU A 6 0.88 -11.10 -14.94
N ILE A 7 -0.21 -11.54 -14.32
CA ILE A 7 -0.19 -12.57 -13.26
C ILE A 7 0.45 -13.86 -13.77
N LYS A 8 0.04 -14.35 -14.93
CA LYS A 8 0.64 -15.55 -15.58
C LYS A 8 2.14 -15.36 -15.84
N HIS A 9 2.53 -14.18 -16.30
CA HIS A 9 3.94 -13.84 -16.49
C HIS A 9 4.72 -13.91 -15.15
N PHE A 10 4.19 -13.33 -14.09
CA PHE A 10 4.81 -13.40 -12.77
C PHE A 10 4.85 -14.81 -12.20
N GLN A 11 3.79 -15.60 -12.33
CA GLN A 11 3.77 -17.01 -11.93
C GLN A 11 4.89 -17.80 -12.60
N LYS A 12 5.10 -17.58 -13.90
CA LYS A 12 6.20 -18.23 -14.65
C LYS A 12 7.58 -17.77 -14.16
N LYS A 13 7.74 -16.45 -13.98
CA LYS A 13 9.02 -15.83 -13.61
C LYS A 13 9.42 -16.14 -12.16
N SER A 14 8.45 -16.34 -11.28
CA SER A 14 8.66 -16.50 -9.84
C SER A 14 8.69 -17.95 -9.34
N LYS A 15 8.73 -18.95 -10.23
CA LYS A 15 8.69 -20.38 -9.85
C LYS A 15 9.73 -20.77 -8.80
N ASN A 16 10.93 -20.22 -8.89
CA ASN A 16 12.05 -20.54 -8.01
C ASN A 16 12.38 -19.41 -7.04
N LEU A 17 11.52 -18.38 -6.93
CA LEU A 17 11.73 -17.26 -6.04
C LEU A 17 11.16 -17.57 -4.64
N SER A 18 11.84 -17.09 -3.62
CA SER A 18 11.34 -17.04 -2.24
C SER A 18 10.12 -16.12 -2.10
N GLU A 19 9.40 -16.21 -0.98
CA GLU A 19 8.27 -15.31 -0.69
C GLU A 19 8.68 -13.83 -0.73
N ILE A 20 9.85 -13.48 -0.20
CA ILE A 20 10.39 -12.12 -0.22
C ILE A 20 10.64 -11.65 -1.65
N GLU A 21 11.28 -12.46 -2.47
CA GLU A 21 11.59 -12.09 -3.86
C GLU A 21 10.34 -11.94 -4.71
N LYS A 22 9.32 -12.80 -4.50
CA LYS A 22 7.99 -12.66 -5.13
C LYS A 22 7.33 -11.34 -4.72
N ALA A 23 7.28 -11.06 -3.43
CA ALA A 23 6.71 -9.82 -2.90
C ALA A 23 7.42 -8.59 -3.45
N TYR A 24 8.77 -8.62 -3.52
CA TYR A 24 9.55 -7.51 -4.05
C TYR A 24 9.33 -7.31 -5.56
N LEU A 25 9.19 -8.39 -6.33
CA LEU A 25 8.87 -8.33 -7.76
C LEU A 25 7.55 -7.56 -7.98
N ILE A 26 6.50 -7.90 -7.19
CA ILE A 26 5.18 -7.26 -7.27
C ILE A 26 5.27 -5.80 -6.82
N TYR A 27 5.88 -5.55 -5.65
CA TYR A 27 6.10 -4.21 -5.11
C TYR A 27 6.75 -3.29 -6.13
N LYS A 28 7.90 -3.73 -6.67
CA LYS A 28 8.65 -2.96 -7.66
C LYS A 28 7.84 -2.69 -8.93
N TRP A 29 7.08 -3.67 -9.39
CA TRP A 29 6.27 -3.48 -10.59
C TRP A 29 5.16 -2.44 -10.35
N ILE A 30 4.39 -2.55 -9.26
CA ILE A 30 3.31 -1.62 -8.94
C ILE A 30 3.86 -0.21 -8.77
N THR A 31 4.90 -0.05 -7.96
CA THR A 31 5.50 1.27 -7.68
C THR A 31 6.08 1.95 -8.92
N LEU A 32 6.49 1.20 -9.93
CA LEU A 32 7.02 1.75 -11.19
C LEU A 32 5.95 1.99 -12.25
N ASN A 33 4.80 1.34 -12.19
CA ASN A 33 3.81 1.34 -13.27
C ASN A 33 2.47 2.00 -12.90
N ILE A 34 2.17 2.18 -11.62
CA ILE A 34 0.93 2.81 -11.17
C ILE A 34 1.24 4.22 -10.64
N GLU A 35 0.39 5.19 -10.97
CA GLU A 35 0.46 6.56 -10.50
C GLU A 35 -0.69 6.89 -9.55
N TYR A 36 -0.50 7.88 -8.66
CA TYR A 36 -1.58 8.34 -7.81
C TYR A 36 -2.52 9.29 -8.57
N ASP A 37 -3.83 9.06 -8.43
CA ASP A 37 -4.85 9.84 -9.12
C ASP A 37 -5.53 10.83 -8.17
N PHE A 38 -4.99 12.04 -8.08
CA PHE A 38 -5.54 13.11 -7.24
C PHE A 38 -6.92 13.59 -7.70
N ALA A 39 -7.27 13.43 -8.98
CA ALA A 39 -8.54 13.94 -9.54
C ALA A 39 -9.77 13.21 -8.97
N VAL A 40 -9.58 12.01 -8.42
CA VAL A 40 -10.68 11.13 -8.01
C VAL A 40 -10.73 10.86 -6.50
N VAL A 41 -9.91 11.53 -5.70
CA VAL A 41 -9.83 11.30 -4.24
C VAL A 41 -11.20 11.41 -3.55
N ASN A 42 -12.09 12.26 -4.03
CA ASN A 42 -13.43 12.47 -3.48
C ASN A 42 -14.54 11.77 -4.30
N ASP A 43 -14.20 11.00 -5.33
CA ASP A 43 -15.18 10.27 -6.14
C ASP A 43 -15.51 8.93 -5.51
N LYS A 44 -16.66 8.86 -4.84
CA LYS A 44 -17.15 7.62 -4.21
C LYS A 44 -17.51 6.51 -5.20
N ASN A 45 -17.68 6.83 -6.47
CA ASN A 45 -17.99 5.87 -7.53
C ASN A 45 -16.75 5.40 -8.28
N TYR A 46 -15.56 5.88 -7.89
CA TYR A 46 -14.32 5.48 -8.53
C TYR A 46 -14.01 4.00 -8.28
N ASP A 47 -13.92 3.23 -9.36
CA ASP A 47 -13.62 1.80 -9.26
C ASP A 47 -12.15 1.58 -8.87
N VAL A 48 -11.94 1.15 -7.63
CA VAL A 48 -10.63 0.84 -7.04
C VAL A 48 -10.25 -0.65 -7.14
N SER A 49 -10.98 -1.44 -7.96
CA SER A 49 -10.64 -2.84 -8.17
C SER A 49 -9.23 -3.01 -8.76
N ALA A 50 -8.63 -4.17 -8.54
CA ALA A 50 -7.31 -4.48 -9.09
C ALA A 50 -7.28 -4.38 -10.61
N GLU A 51 -8.32 -4.89 -11.29
CA GLU A 51 -8.45 -4.84 -12.76
C GLU A 51 -8.55 -3.40 -13.26
N ALA A 52 -9.41 -2.58 -12.65
CA ALA A 52 -9.58 -1.18 -13.04
C ALA A 52 -8.31 -0.36 -12.80
N THR A 53 -7.64 -0.57 -11.64
CA THR A 53 -6.36 0.08 -11.32
C THR A 53 -5.27 -0.29 -12.33
N PHE A 54 -5.15 -1.58 -12.66
CA PHE A 54 -4.21 -2.06 -13.65
C PHE A 54 -4.46 -1.44 -15.03
N ASN A 55 -5.71 -1.45 -15.50
CA ASN A 55 -6.08 -0.99 -16.84
C ASN A 55 -5.87 0.52 -17.01
N ARG A 56 -6.10 1.31 -15.95
CA ARG A 56 -5.88 2.77 -15.98
C ARG A 56 -4.42 3.16 -15.77
N GLY A 57 -3.61 2.32 -15.13
CA GLY A 57 -2.24 2.66 -14.71
C GLY A 57 -2.19 3.71 -13.59
N LYS A 58 -3.32 4.01 -12.96
CA LYS A 58 -3.41 4.97 -11.85
C LYS A 58 -4.58 4.66 -10.92
N SER A 59 -4.45 5.02 -9.64
CA SER A 59 -5.52 4.87 -8.63
C SER A 59 -5.20 5.67 -7.36
N ILE A 60 -6.11 5.60 -6.38
CA ILE A 60 -5.86 6.01 -5.00
C ILE A 60 -5.27 4.84 -4.18
N CYS A 61 -4.91 5.09 -2.91
CA CYS A 61 -4.27 4.10 -2.02
C CYS A 61 -4.99 2.74 -1.99
N GLU A 62 -6.32 2.74 -2.00
CA GLU A 62 -7.12 1.52 -1.97
C GLU A 62 -6.92 0.67 -3.22
N GLY A 63 -6.85 1.27 -4.41
CA GLY A 63 -6.59 0.55 -5.66
C GLY A 63 -5.18 -0.05 -5.70
N TYR A 64 -4.17 0.67 -5.20
CA TYR A 64 -2.82 0.13 -5.04
C TYR A 64 -2.82 -1.12 -4.15
N SER A 65 -3.50 -1.04 -3.00
CA SER A 65 -3.60 -2.15 -2.06
C SER A 65 -4.35 -3.35 -2.62
N ASN A 66 -5.44 -3.10 -3.35
CA ASN A 66 -6.22 -4.15 -4.01
C ASN A 66 -5.40 -4.85 -5.11
N LEU A 67 -4.66 -4.08 -5.92
CA LEU A 67 -3.81 -4.63 -6.98
C LEU A 67 -2.66 -5.47 -6.40
N PHE A 68 -2.01 -4.98 -5.33
CA PHE A 68 -0.96 -5.74 -4.65
C PHE A 68 -1.52 -7.05 -4.07
N LYS A 69 -2.67 -7.02 -3.39
CA LYS A 69 -3.31 -8.20 -2.82
C LYS A 69 -3.67 -9.21 -3.92
N GLU A 70 -4.30 -8.75 -5.01
CA GLU A 70 -4.71 -9.62 -6.12
C GLU A 70 -3.52 -10.37 -6.74
N ILE A 71 -2.46 -9.65 -7.12
CA ILE A 71 -1.29 -10.28 -7.73
C ILE A 71 -0.61 -11.23 -6.74
N SER A 72 -0.44 -10.80 -5.48
CA SER A 72 0.25 -11.58 -4.44
C SER A 72 -0.46 -12.89 -4.12
N THR A 73 -1.78 -12.86 -3.99
CA THR A 73 -2.61 -14.06 -3.75
C THR A 73 -2.47 -15.07 -4.88
N ASN A 74 -2.44 -14.59 -6.13
CA ASN A 74 -2.24 -15.44 -7.31
C ASN A 74 -0.81 -16.02 -7.41
N LEU A 75 0.16 -15.49 -6.64
CA LEU A 75 1.51 -16.04 -6.49
C LEU A 75 1.67 -16.89 -5.21
N ASN A 76 0.55 -17.25 -4.57
CA ASN A 76 0.48 -18.02 -3.32
C ASN A 76 1.14 -17.32 -2.13
N LEU A 77 1.10 -15.98 -2.07
CA LEU A 77 1.49 -15.20 -0.90
C LEU A 77 0.27 -14.90 -0.04
N ILE A 78 0.44 -14.87 1.27
CA ILE A 78 -0.62 -14.53 2.23
C ILE A 78 -0.57 -13.03 2.47
N VAL A 79 -1.61 -12.31 2.00
CA VAL A 79 -1.67 -10.84 2.04
C VAL A 79 -3.04 -10.37 2.48
N GLU A 80 -3.06 -9.38 3.36
CA GLU A 80 -4.28 -8.67 3.76
C GLU A 80 -4.20 -7.18 3.40
N LYS A 81 -5.36 -6.62 3.04
CA LYS A 81 -5.53 -5.17 2.92
C LYS A 81 -5.86 -4.61 4.30
N ILE A 82 -5.09 -3.60 4.70
CA ILE A 82 -5.27 -2.89 5.97
C ILE A 82 -5.85 -1.52 5.68
N VAL A 83 -6.78 -1.09 6.52
CA VAL A 83 -7.34 0.26 6.49
C VAL A 83 -7.04 0.94 7.83
N GLY A 84 -6.72 2.21 7.78
CA GLY A 84 -6.40 2.97 8.99
C GLY A 84 -6.14 4.45 8.72
N HIS A 85 -5.55 5.11 9.69
CA HIS A 85 -5.11 6.49 9.57
C HIS A 85 -3.66 6.55 9.10
N SER A 86 -3.29 7.61 8.38
CA SER A 86 -1.90 7.87 8.03
C SER A 86 -1.54 9.34 8.25
N LYS A 87 -0.28 9.59 8.56
CA LYS A 87 0.31 10.93 8.59
C LYS A 87 0.86 11.22 7.21
N GLY A 88 0.02 11.78 6.35
CA GLY A 88 0.43 12.25 5.02
C GLY A 88 1.36 13.46 5.08
N PHE A 89 1.76 13.96 3.92
CA PHE A 89 2.71 15.07 3.76
C PHE A 89 2.33 16.35 4.55
N ASN A 90 1.01 16.64 4.68
CA ASN A 90 0.50 17.82 5.38
C ASN A 90 -0.02 17.52 6.78
N PHE A 91 0.37 16.43 7.39
CA PHE A 91 -0.09 16.11 8.74
C PHE A 91 0.44 17.15 9.74
N GLU A 92 -0.47 17.76 10.49
CA GLU A 92 -0.16 18.63 11.61
C GLU A 92 -0.59 17.98 12.94
N LEU A 93 0.11 18.28 14.03
CA LEU A 93 -0.21 17.72 15.36
C LEU A 93 -1.62 18.12 15.86
N THR A 94 -2.19 19.17 15.30
CA THR A 94 -3.55 19.65 15.56
C THR A 94 -4.61 18.89 14.79
N ASP A 95 -4.22 18.11 13.77
CA ASP A 95 -5.16 17.37 12.96
C ASP A 95 -5.90 16.32 13.79
N LYS A 96 -7.20 16.23 13.54
CA LYS A 96 -8.03 15.18 14.10
C LYS A 96 -8.09 14.04 13.11
N PHE A 97 -7.76 12.84 13.56
CA PHE A 97 -8.05 11.64 12.79
C PHE A 97 -9.56 11.39 12.83
N GLU A 98 -10.27 11.91 11.83
CA GLU A 98 -11.69 11.64 11.65
C GLU A 98 -11.89 10.27 11.03
N GLU A 99 -13.06 9.66 11.21
CA GLU A 99 -13.37 8.34 10.61
C GLU A 99 -13.30 8.33 9.08
N SER A 100 -13.42 9.50 8.45
CA SER A 100 -13.37 9.68 7.00
C SER A 100 -11.95 9.68 6.41
N GLU A 101 -10.93 9.96 7.21
CA GLU A 101 -9.54 9.99 6.73
C GLU A 101 -8.93 8.60 6.80
N THR A 102 -9.35 7.74 5.90
CA THR A 102 -8.83 6.38 5.80
C THR A 102 -7.76 6.29 4.75
N HIS A 103 -6.68 5.62 5.09
CA HIS A 103 -5.64 5.18 4.18
C HIS A 103 -5.66 3.66 4.07
N ALA A 104 -5.11 3.12 2.99
CA ALA A 104 -5.07 1.68 2.77
C ALA A 104 -3.67 1.24 2.34
N TRP A 105 -3.19 0.16 2.95
CA TRP A 105 -1.92 -0.51 2.65
C TRP A 105 -2.08 -2.02 2.78
N ASN A 106 -0.99 -2.77 2.81
CA ASN A 106 -1.05 -4.22 2.95
C ASN A 106 -0.21 -4.72 4.13
N ALA A 107 -0.68 -5.81 4.74
CA ALA A 107 0.15 -6.72 5.51
C ALA A 107 0.43 -7.97 4.69
N ILE A 108 1.67 -8.47 4.72
CA ILE A 108 2.10 -9.71 4.08
C ILE A 108 2.74 -10.63 5.09
N GLN A 109 2.45 -11.92 5.01
CA GLN A 109 3.12 -12.92 5.82
C GLN A 109 4.29 -13.54 5.05
N ILE A 110 5.48 -13.43 5.60
CA ILE A 110 6.72 -14.03 5.08
C ILE A 110 7.28 -14.97 6.14
N ASN A 111 7.46 -16.25 5.81
CA ASN A 111 7.92 -17.25 6.76
C ASN A 111 7.13 -17.23 8.08
N LYS A 112 5.80 -17.09 8.01
CA LYS A 112 4.87 -17.02 9.15
C LYS A 112 4.98 -15.75 10.01
N VAL A 113 5.73 -14.73 9.60
CA VAL A 113 5.84 -13.43 10.26
C VAL A 113 5.17 -12.35 9.41
N TRP A 114 4.37 -11.49 10.05
CA TRP A 114 3.70 -10.39 9.38
C TRP A 114 4.59 -9.15 9.25
N TYR A 115 4.55 -8.54 8.06
CA TYR A 115 5.22 -7.29 7.72
C TYR A 115 4.27 -6.36 7.00
N PHE A 116 4.58 -5.06 6.99
CA PHE A 116 3.84 -4.07 6.22
C PHE A 116 4.49 -3.76 4.88
N ILE A 117 3.63 -3.49 3.90
CA ILE A 117 4.00 -3.02 2.57
C ILE A 117 3.08 -1.86 2.19
N GLU A 118 3.69 -0.74 1.78
CA GLU A 118 2.98 0.44 1.29
C GLU A 118 3.42 0.78 -0.13
N THR A 119 2.63 0.32 -1.11
CA THR A 119 2.99 0.47 -2.53
C THR A 119 2.76 1.88 -3.05
N MET A 120 1.78 2.63 -2.54
CA MET A 120 1.49 3.97 -3.02
C MET A 120 2.59 4.96 -2.59
N TRP A 121 2.97 5.00 -1.33
CA TRP A 121 4.10 5.84 -0.88
C TRP A 121 5.44 5.36 -1.44
N GLY A 122 5.55 4.06 -1.74
CA GLY A 122 6.69 3.49 -2.43
C GLY A 122 6.84 3.93 -3.89
N ALA A 123 5.75 4.38 -4.52
CA ALA A 123 5.72 4.80 -5.92
C ALA A 123 6.12 6.28 -6.11
N GLY A 124 5.91 7.13 -5.10
CA GLY A 124 6.20 8.55 -5.22
C GLY A 124 5.48 9.41 -4.18
N TYR A 125 5.40 10.70 -4.45
CA TYR A 125 4.83 11.69 -3.56
C TYR A 125 4.21 12.86 -4.35
N SER A 126 3.62 13.81 -3.64
CA SER A 126 3.15 15.08 -4.19
C SER A 126 3.56 16.22 -3.26
N GLU A 127 3.86 17.38 -3.82
CA GLU A 127 4.16 18.59 -3.07
C GLU A 127 2.97 19.57 -3.05
N ASP A 128 2.00 19.37 -3.94
CA ASP A 128 0.87 20.29 -4.15
C ASP A 128 -0.51 19.61 -4.10
N HIS A 129 -0.58 18.31 -3.80
CA HIS A 129 -1.80 17.49 -3.83
C HIS A 129 -2.56 17.48 -5.17
N LYS A 130 -1.87 17.80 -6.25
CA LYS A 130 -2.42 17.83 -7.61
C LYS A 130 -1.60 17.02 -8.58
N ASN A 131 -0.28 17.10 -8.43
CA ASN A 131 0.66 16.45 -9.32
C ASN A 131 1.41 15.33 -8.59
N PHE A 132 1.38 14.13 -9.17
CA PHE A 132 2.14 13.00 -8.67
C PHE A 132 3.56 13.03 -9.19
N ILE A 133 4.53 13.05 -8.29
CA ILE A 133 5.96 12.95 -8.61
C ILE A 133 6.38 11.51 -8.39
N LYS A 134 6.62 10.80 -9.49
CA LYS A 134 7.05 9.41 -9.45
C LYS A 134 8.46 9.29 -8.93
N LYS A 135 8.63 8.61 -7.81
CA LYS A 135 9.94 8.39 -7.17
C LYS A 135 9.93 7.09 -6.39
N PHE A 136 10.42 6.05 -7.02
CA PHE A 136 10.55 4.74 -6.36
C PHE A 136 11.41 4.83 -5.11
N THR A 137 10.93 4.22 -4.02
CA THR A 137 11.70 3.99 -2.80
C THR A 137 11.45 2.58 -2.27
N PRO A 138 12.48 1.83 -1.85
CA PRO A 138 12.31 0.54 -1.19
C PRO A 138 11.96 0.67 0.29
N TYR A 139 11.92 1.88 0.86
CA TYR A 139 11.67 2.12 2.29
C TYR A 139 10.37 1.49 2.79
N TYR A 140 9.33 1.50 1.95
CA TYR A 140 8.00 0.97 2.27
C TYR A 140 7.83 -0.52 1.92
N PHE A 141 8.90 -1.20 1.62
CA PHE A 141 8.91 -2.66 1.42
C PHE A 141 9.38 -3.36 2.67
N LEU A 142 8.48 -4.13 3.32
CA LEU A 142 8.71 -4.86 4.57
C LEU A 142 9.27 -3.96 5.68
N THR A 143 8.75 -2.74 5.77
CA THR A 143 9.17 -1.76 6.80
C THR A 143 8.94 -2.35 8.19
N PRO A 144 9.92 -2.30 9.09
CA PRO A 144 9.76 -2.78 10.45
C PRO A 144 8.57 -2.11 11.15
N PRO A 145 7.73 -2.85 11.91
CA PRO A 145 6.54 -2.29 12.56
C PRO A 145 6.80 -1.04 13.39
N ILE A 146 7.92 -0.97 14.11
CA ILE A 146 8.31 0.19 14.93
C ILE A 146 8.55 1.46 14.10
N GLN A 147 8.96 1.32 12.84
CA GLN A 147 9.14 2.44 11.92
C GLN A 147 7.84 2.76 11.20
N PHE A 148 7.10 1.74 10.79
CA PHE A 148 5.85 1.89 10.03
C PHE A 148 4.76 2.59 10.86
N ILE A 149 4.66 2.27 12.15
CA ILE A 149 3.69 2.86 13.07
C ILE A 149 3.86 4.38 13.25
N ARG A 150 5.00 4.96 12.90
CA ARG A 150 5.19 6.41 12.95
C ARG A 150 4.30 7.15 11.96
N GLY A 151 4.00 6.55 10.83
CA GLY A 151 3.17 7.13 9.78
C GLY A 151 1.82 6.47 9.55
N HIS A 152 1.57 5.27 10.11
CA HIS A 152 0.39 4.46 9.81
C HIS A 152 -0.20 3.86 11.08
N PHE A 153 -1.50 4.08 11.31
CA PHE A 153 -2.23 3.55 12.45
C PHE A 153 -3.41 2.68 11.97
N PRO A 154 -3.33 1.35 12.05
CA PRO A 154 -4.41 0.46 11.65
C PRO A 154 -5.68 0.67 12.47
N LYS A 155 -6.85 0.63 11.83
CA LYS A 155 -8.15 0.66 12.54
C LYS A 155 -8.36 -0.59 13.40
N GLU A 156 -7.96 -1.76 12.90
CA GLU A 156 -8.09 -3.02 13.63
C GLU A 156 -6.84 -3.25 14.48
N GLU A 157 -7.02 -3.40 15.79
CA GLU A 157 -5.95 -3.60 16.77
C GLU A 157 -5.05 -4.80 16.45
N LYS A 158 -5.61 -5.88 15.91
CA LYS A 158 -4.83 -7.07 15.51
C LYS A 158 -3.70 -6.76 14.50
N TRP A 159 -3.85 -5.68 13.73
CA TRP A 159 -2.85 -5.23 12.76
C TRP A 159 -1.86 -4.23 13.33
N GLN A 160 -2.02 -3.84 14.58
CA GLN A 160 -1.01 -3.07 15.28
C GLN A 160 0.11 -4.02 15.73
N LEU A 161 0.95 -4.44 14.81
CA LEU A 161 2.08 -5.35 15.11
C LEU A 161 3.01 -4.82 16.21
N LYS A 162 2.88 -3.55 16.51
CA LYS A 162 3.43 -2.84 17.68
C LYS A 162 2.29 -2.02 18.31
N PRO A 163 1.59 -2.53 19.34
CA PRO A 163 0.45 -1.84 19.94
C PRO A 163 0.76 -0.43 20.40
N LEU A 164 -0.13 0.51 20.06
CA LEU A 164 -0.02 1.94 20.34
C LEU A 164 -1.42 2.52 20.50
N LEU A 165 -1.62 3.47 21.41
CA LEU A 165 -2.86 4.23 21.49
C LEU A 165 -2.93 5.30 20.40
N LEU A 166 -4.11 5.62 19.90
CA LEU A 166 -4.30 6.63 18.86
C LEU A 166 -3.77 8.00 19.26
N ASN A 167 -3.95 8.37 20.54
CA ASN A 167 -3.41 9.62 21.06
C ASN A 167 -1.88 9.64 21.06
N ASP A 168 -1.24 8.51 21.37
CA ASP A 168 0.22 8.41 21.34
C ASP A 168 0.73 8.42 19.90
N PHE A 169 0.00 7.78 18.98
CA PHE A 169 0.32 7.83 17.55
C PHE A 169 0.42 9.27 17.04
N ARG A 170 -0.49 10.17 17.46
CA ARG A 170 -0.46 11.58 17.05
C ARG A 170 0.85 12.28 17.42
N LEU A 171 1.43 11.91 18.57
CA LEU A 171 2.59 12.57 19.17
C LEU A 171 3.93 12.00 18.68
N ILE A 172 3.96 10.83 18.06
CA ILE A 172 5.19 10.25 17.48
C ILE A 172 5.59 11.06 16.24
N THR A 173 6.76 11.62 16.25
CA THR A 173 7.39 12.32 15.11
C THR A 173 8.38 11.43 14.37
#